data_bc3a4009268d1b4d6a69457514b0fa42
#
_entry.id   bc3a4009268d1b4d6a69457514b0fa42
#
_cell.length_a   1.000
_cell.length_b   1.000
_cell.length_c   1.000
_cell.angle_alpha   90.00
_cell.angle_beta   90.00
_cell.angle_gamma   90.00
#
_symmetry.space_group_name_H-M   'P 1'
#
loop_
_entity.id
_entity.type
_entity.pdbx_description
1 polymer ?
#
loop_
_entity_poly.entity_id
_entity_poly.type
_entity_poly.pdbx_seq_one_letter_code
_entity_poly.pdbx_strand_id
1 'polypeptide(L)'
;GQNIKNDLLSRVCKLEELVSTIKVQEPIITNDYRDKLLVKVKEFINDSNVVVDEGRLLQEVALFADRINFTEELVRLSSHFIQFKTNLEVSEPIGRKLDFIVQEINRETNTIASKANDFTVANIIVELKSEIEKIREQIQNVE
;
A
#
# COMPACT_ATOMS: atom_id res chain seq x y z
N GLY A 1 15.89 -6.12 24.46
CA GLY A 1 17.06 -6.91 24.26
C GLY A 1 17.23 -7.42 22.83
N GLN A 2 18.24 -8.19 22.63
CA GLN A 2 18.55 -8.73 21.29
C GLN A 2 17.42 -9.60 20.72
N ASN A 3 16.76 -10.37 21.57
CA ASN A 3 15.65 -11.22 21.14
C ASN A 3 14.47 -10.42 20.60
N ILE A 4 14.17 -9.28 21.24
CA ILE A 4 13.10 -8.38 20.78
C ILE A 4 13.48 -7.76 19.45
N LYS A 5 14.71 -7.32 19.28
CA LYS A 5 15.21 -6.76 18.01
C LYS A 5 15.14 -7.78 16.89
N ASN A 6 15.53 -9.02 17.14
CA ASN A 6 15.48 -10.09 16.15
C ASN A 6 14.04 -10.42 15.77
N ASP A 7 13.12 -10.42 16.74
CA ASP A 7 11.70 -10.63 16.48
C ASP A 7 11.12 -9.50 15.63
N LEU A 8 11.43 -8.25 15.96
CA LEU A 8 10.99 -7.09 15.19
C LEU A 8 11.52 -7.14 13.76
N LEU A 9 12.79 -7.48 13.58
CA LEU A 9 13.40 -7.61 12.26
C LEU A 9 12.68 -8.68 11.43
N SER A 10 12.40 -9.84 12.03
CA SER A 10 11.68 -10.92 11.37
C SER A 10 10.28 -10.49 10.93
N ARG A 11 9.57 -9.74 11.78
CA ARG A 11 8.22 -9.25 11.48
C ARG A 11 8.23 -8.22 10.35
N VAL A 12 9.22 -7.32 10.33
CA VAL A 12 9.35 -6.36 9.22
C VAL A 12 9.67 -7.08 7.92
N CYS A 13 10.50 -8.10 7.94
CA CYS A 13 10.76 -8.93 6.75
C CYS A 13 9.47 -9.57 6.25
N LYS A 14 8.58 -10.01 7.14
CA LYS A 14 7.28 -10.53 6.74
C LYS A 14 6.40 -9.46 6.12
N LEU A 15 6.40 -8.23 6.64
CA LEU A 15 5.71 -7.11 6.01
C LEU A 15 6.22 -6.87 4.59
N GLU A 16 7.53 -6.91 4.39
CA GLU A 16 8.13 -6.74 3.07
C GLU A 16 7.69 -7.83 2.09
N GLU A 17 7.59 -9.07 2.53
CA GLU A 17 7.08 -10.16 1.69
C GLU A 17 5.64 -9.93 1.29
N LEU A 18 4.78 -9.55 2.24
CA LEU A 18 3.37 -9.27 1.96
C LEU A 18 3.22 -8.10 0.99
N VAL A 19 3.98 -7.02 1.20
CA VAL A 19 3.95 -5.86 0.31
C VAL A 19 4.46 -6.22 -1.09
N SER A 20 5.44 -7.10 -1.21
CA SER A 20 5.92 -7.55 -2.52
C SER A 20 4.81 -8.23 -3.33
N THR A 21 3.92 -8.96 -2.68
CA THR A 21 2.77 -9.58 -3.37
C THR A 21 1.75 -8.53 -3.83
N ILE A 22 1.54 -7.49 -3.04
CA ILE A 22 0.69 -6.34 -3.45
C ILE A 22 1.32 -5.63 -4.65
N LYS A 23 2.63 -5.43 -4.64
CA LYS A 23 3.35 -4.75 -5.72
C LYS A 23 3.16 -5.44 -7.07
N VAL A 24 3.14 -6.78 -7.08
CA VAL A 24 2.87 -7.55 -8.31
C VAL A 24 1.46 -7.30 -8.81
N GLN A 25 0.49 -7.15 -7.92
CA GLN A 25 -0.92 -6.93 -8.28
C GLN A 25 -1.22 -5.52 -8.77
N GLU A 26 -0.43 -4.52 -8.35
CA GLU A 26 -0.73 -3.11 -8.62
C GLU A 26 -0.94 -2.80 -10.12
N PRO A 27 -0.01 -3.10 -11.03
CA PRO A 27 -0.23 -2.78 -12.44
C PRO A 27 -1.41 -3.56 -13.06
N ILE A 28 -1.65 -4.77 -12.60
CA ILE A 28 -2.77 -5.60 -13.06
C ILE A 28 -4.09 -4.93 -12.69
N ILE A 29 -4.23 -4.49 -11.43
CA ILE A 29 -5.44 -3.84 -10.92
C ILE A 29 -5.69 -2.52 -11.62
N THR A 30 -4.65 -1.70 -11.75
CA THR A 30 -4.76 -0.37 -12.37
C THR A 30 -5.15 -0.46 -13.84
N ASN A 31 -4.52 -1.36 -14.59
CA ASN A 31 -4.83 -1.57 -16.00
C ASN A 31 -6.24 -2.13 -16.20
N ASP A 32 -6.63 -3.12 -15.41
CA ASP A 32 -7.96 -3.72 -15.47
C ASP A 32 -9.06 -2.70 -15.17
N TYR A 33 -8.85 -1.87 -14.16
CA TYR A 33 -9.77 -0.80 -13.79
C TYR A 33 -9.96 0.19 -14.93
N ARG A 34 -8.85 0.65 -15.53
CA ARG A 34 -8.87 1.59 -16.64
C ARG A 34 -9.63 1.02 -17.83
N ASP A 35 -9.35 -0.24 -18.19
CA ASP A 35 -9.98 -0.89 -19.33
C ASP A 35 -11.49 -1.05 -19.12
N LYS A 36 -11.90 -1.50 -17.93
CA LYS A 36 -13.32 -1.65 -17.57
C LYS A 36 -14.06 -0.31 -17.54
N LEU A 37 -13.43 0.72 -16.99
CA LEU A 37 -14.01 2.06 -16.96
C LEU A 37 -14.22 2.60 -18.36
N LEU A 38 -13.23 2.41 -19.25
CA LEU A 38 -13.33 2.86 -20.64
C LEU A 38 -14.49 2.17 -21.36
N VAL A 39 -14.66 0.87 -21.19
CA VAL A 39 -15.78 0.10 -21.78
C VAL A 39 -17.12 0.66 -21.30
N LYS A 40 -17.29 0.84 -20.00
CA LYS A 40 -18.55 1.35 -19.41
C LYS A 40 -18.89 2.75 -19.91
N VAL A 41 -17.90 3.63 -19.98
CA VAL A 41 -18.13 5.00 -20.46
C VAL A 41 -18.52 5.00 -21.93
N LYS A 42 -17.88 4.19 -22.78
CA LYS A 42 -18.20 4.06 -24.20
C LYS A 42 -19.62 3.52 -24.39
N GLU A 43 -20.04 2.52 -23.64
CA GLU A 43 -21.40 1.97 -23.67
C GLU A 43 -22.43 3.05 -23.32
N PHE A 44 -22.19 3.82 -22.26
CA PHE A 44 -23.06 4.90 -21.83
C PHE A 44 -23.19 5.96 -22.92
N ILE A 45 -22.10 6.35 -23.56
CA ILE A 45 -22.09 7.36 -24.63
C ILE A 45 -22.90 6.86 -25.85
N ASN A 46 -22.68 5.58 -26.23
CA ASN A 46 -23.41 5.00 -27.38
C ASN A 46 -24.93 4.97 -27.13
N ASP A 47 -25.34 4.60 -25.91
CA ASP A 47 -26.75 4.53 -25.54
C ASP A 47 -27.42 5.92 -25.51
N SER A 48 -26.68 6.96 -25.19
CA SER A 48 -27.18 8.33 -25.06
C SER A 48 -27.13 9.13 -26.36
N ASN A 49 -26.54 8.61 -27.43
CA ASN A 49 -26.35 9.31 -28.73
C ASN A 49 -25.59 10.64 -28.60
N VAL A 50 -24.75 10.77 -27.60
CA VAL A 50 -23.92 11.96 -27.38
C VAL A 50 -22.63 11.85 -28.20
N VAL A 51 -22.26 12.94 -28.89
CA VAL A 51 -21.00 13.01 -29.61
C VAL A 51 -19.93 13.46 -28.62
N VAL A 52 -18.87 12.62 -28.46
CA VAL A 52 -17.79 12.86 -27.53
C VAL A 52 -16.46 12.84 -28.27
N ASP A 53 -15.54 13.73 -27.87
CA ASP A 53 -14.15 13.71 -28.32
C ASP A 53 -13.43 12.52 -27.65
N GLU A 54 -13.07 11.50 -28.43
CA GLU A 54 -12.43 10.29 -27.92
C GLU A 54 -11.07 10.58 -27.29
N GLY A 55 -10.30 11.53 -27.82
CA GLY A 55 -9.02 11.92 -27.25
C GLY A 55 -9.17 12.45 -25.83
N ARG A 56 -10.17 13.32 -25.63
CA ARG A 56 -10.46 13.86 -24.31
C ARG A 56 -10.98 12.79 -23.36
N LEU A 57 -11.80 11.89 -23.85
CA LEU A 57 -12.32 10.76 -23.05
C LEU A 57 -11.18 9.91 -22.53
N LEU A 58 -10.23 9.53 -23.40
CA LEU A 58 -9.07 8.75 -23.00
C LEU A 58 -8.21 9.47 -21.97
N GLN A 59 -8.05 10.79 -22.13
CA GLN A 59 -7.31 11.60 -21.16
C GLN A 59 -7.98 11.61 -19.79
N GLU A 60 -9.30 11.79 -19.74
CA GLU A 60 -10.06 11.79 -18.47
C GLU A 60 -10.01 10.42 -17.79
N VAL A 61 -10.12 9.33 -18.55
CA VAL A 61 -10.02 7.97 -18.02
C VAL A 61 -8.63 7.73 -17.44
N ALA A 62 -7.59 8.20 -18.12
CA ALA A 62 -6.21 8.08 -17.62
C ALA A 62 -6.02 8.85 -16.31
N LEU A 63 -6.54 10.08 -16.23
CA LEU A 63 -6.48 10.89 -15.00
C LEU A 63 -7.23 10.22 -13.85
N PHE A 64 -8.37 9.62 -14.12
CA PHE A 64 -9.14 8.92 -13.11
C PHE A 64 -8.42 7.66 -12.62
N ALA A 65 -7.80 6.91 -13.54
CA ALA A 65 -7.00 5.73 -13.20
C ALA A 65 -5.81 6.09 -12.30
N ASP A 66 -5.19 7.26 -12.52
CA ASP A 66 -4.09 7.74 -11.69
C ASP A 66 -4.51 7.96 -10.23
N ARG A 67 -5.77 8.33 -9.98
CA ARG A 67 -6.28 8.53 -8.62
C ARG A 67 -6.34 7.26 -7.80
N ILE A 68 -6.50 6.11 -8.45
CA ILE A 68 -6.55 4.81 -7.77
C ILE A 68 -5.18 4.11 -7.75
N ASN A 69 -4.20 4.68 -8.41
CA ASN A 69 -2.84 4.14 -8.43
C ASN A 69 -2.20 4.31 -7.06
N PHE A 70 -1.63 3.24 -6.53
CA PHE A 70 -1.00 3.25 -5.21
C PHE A 70 0.51 2.95 -5.27
N THR A 71 1.15 3.21 -6.40
CA THR A 71 2.59 3.02 -6.58
C THR A 71 3.40 3.87 -5.59
N GLU A 72 2.99 5.11 -5.35
CA GLU A 72 3.67 6.00 -4.40
C GLU A 72 3.63 5.44 -2.99
N GLU A 73 2.50 4.90 -2.57
CA GLU A 73 2.33 4.31 -1.24
C GLU A 73 3.23 3.09 -1.08
N LEU A 74 3.39 2.27 -2.11
CA LEU A 74 4.31 1.13 -2.10
C LEU A 74 5.77 1.58 -1.97
N VAL A 75 6.17 2.64 -2.67
CA VAL A 75 7.51 3.19 -2.57
C VAL A 75 7.75 3.73 -1.16
N ARG A 76 6.80 4.45 -0.57
CA ARG A 76 6.91 4.95 0.78
C ARG A 76 6.99 3.84 1.82
N LEU A 77 6.20 2.77 1.65
CA LEU A 77 6.30 1.59 2.52
C LEU A 77 7.71 0.99 2.50
N SER A 78 8.29 0.80 1.32
CA SER A 78 9.64 0.27 1.20
C SER A 78 10.66 1.14 1.93
N SER A 79 10.52 2.47 1.79
CA SER A 79 11.37 3.43 2.50
C SER A 79 11.21 3.32 4.02
N HIS A 80 9.98 3.21 4.51
CA HIS A 80 9.71 3.07 5.94
C HIS A 80 10.26 1.76 6.51
N PHE A 81 10.20 0.67 5.75
CA PHE A 81 10.80 -0.60 6.19
C PHE A 81 12.30 -0.48 6.34
N ILE A 82 12.97 0.19 5.41
CA ILE A 82 14.41 0.44 5.50
C ILE A 82 14.73 1.30 6.72
N GLN A 83 13.97 2.37 6.95
CA GLN A 83 14.14 3.23 8.12
C GLN A 83 13.95 2.45 9.42
N PHE A 84 12.94 1.59 9.48
CA PHE A 84 12.68 0.76 10.64
C PHE A 84 13.87 -0.14 10.96
N LYS A 85 14.38 -0.86 9.96
CA LYS A 85 15.52 -1.75 10.12
C LYS A 85 16.78 -0.99 10.56
N THR A 86 17.04 0.16 9.95
CA THR A 86 18.18 1.00 10.29
C THR A 86 18.12 1.45 11.75
N ASN A 87 16.93 1.85 12.22
CA ASN A 87 16.76 2.27 13.62
C ASN A 87 16.86 1.12 14.61
N LEU A 88 16.60 -0.11 14.20
CA LEU A 88 16.79 -1.27 15.07
C LEU A 88 18.26 -1.53 15.41
N GLU A 89 19.18 -1.09 14.56
CA GLU A 89 20.62 -1.30 14.75
C GLU A 89 21.23 -0.28 15.72
N VAL A 90 20.50 0.78 16.06
CA VAL A 90 20.98 1.82 16.97
C VAL A 90 20.94 1.31 18.41
N SER A 91 21.97 1.63 19.21
CA SER A 91 22.08 1.17 20.60
C SER A 91 21.28 2.00 21.60
N GLU A 92 20.70 3.13 21.19
CA GLU A 92 19.94 4.02 22.05
C GLU A 92 18.48 3.58 22.15
N PRO A 93 17.72 4.07 23.17
CA PRO A 93 16.28 3.83 23.22
C PRO A 93 15.58 4.43 22.00
N ILE A 94 14.92 3.60 21.21
CA ILE A 94 14.37 3.95 19.91
C ILE A 94 12.87 3.71 19.80
N GLY A 95 12.21 3.29 20.90
CA GLY A 95 10.80 2.95 20.90
C GLY A 95 9.92 4.02 20.27
N ARG A 96 10.16 5.29 20.60
CA ARG A 96 9.39 6.42 20.08
C ARG A 96 9.58 6.60 18.56
N LYS A 97 10.83 6.46 18.07
CA LYS A 97 11.11 6.54 16.64
C LYS A 97 10.48 5.39 15.88
N LEU A 98 10.59 4.18 16.42
CA LEU A 98 9.98 3.00 15.81
C LEU A 98 8.46 3.13 15.76
N ASP A 99 7.84 3.63 16.84
CA ASP A 99 6.39 3.85 16.89
C ASP A 99 5.94 4.83 15.81
N PHE A 100 6.68 5.92 15.62
CA PHE A 100 6.41 6.89 14.56
C PHE A 100 6.47 6.24 13.18
N ILE A 101 7.52 5.45 12.91
CA ILE A 101 7.68 4.76 11.62
C ILE A 101 6.53 3.78 11.39
N VAL A 102 6.13 3.05 12.44
CA VAL A 102 4.99 2.11 12.34
C VAL A 102 3.69 2.83 12.05
N GLN A 103 3.47 4.01 12.63
CA GLN A 103 2.29 4.83 12.32
C GLN A 103 2.28 5.23 10.84
N GLU A 104 3.44 5.57 10.28
CA GLU A 104 3.55 5.88 8.85
C GLU A 104 3.32 4.65 7.98
N ILE A 105 3.83 3.48 8.38
CA ILE A 105 3.57 2.20 7.69
C ILE A 105 2.07 1.93 7.68
N ASN A 106 1.41 2.10 8.81
CA ASN A 106 -0.04 1.89 8.92
C ASN A 106 -0.82 2.87 8.05
N ARG A 107 -0.40 4.11 8.00
CA ARG A 107 -1.02 5.15 7.18
C ARG A 107 -0.97 4.78 5.69
N GLU A 108 0.21 4.40 5.18
CA GLU A 108 0.36 3.99 3.78
C GLU A 108 -0.47 2.72 3.49
N THR A 109 -0.49 1.78 4.42
CA THR A 109 -1.30 0.56 4.30
C THR A 109 -2.79 0.89 4.17
N ASN A 110 -3.30 1.80 4.98
CA ASN A 110 -4.69 2.25 4.92
C ASN A 110 -5.02 2.94 3.59
N THR A 111 -4.09 3.73 3.06
CA THR A 111 -4.28 4.41 1.78
C THR A 111 -4.35 3.39 0.63
N ILE A 112 -3.47 2.38 0.62
CA ILE A 112 -3.52 1.29 -0.36
C ILE A 112 -4.88 0.58 -0.27
N ALA A 113 -5.33 0.25 0.93
CA ALA A 113 -6.61 -0.42 1.14
C ALA A 113 -7.78 0.35 0.53
N SER A 114 -7.78 1.69 0.67
CA SER A 114 -8.85 2.52 0.12
C SER A 114 -8.76 2.70 -1.40
N LYS A 115 -7.56 2.67 -1.97
CA LYS A 115 -7.33 2.86 -3.41
C LYS A 115 -7.49 1.59 -4.23
N ALA A 116 -7.03 0.46 -3.72
CA ALA A 116 -6.92 -0.78 -4.50
C ALA A 116 -8.27 -1.40 -4.86
N ASN A 117 -9.24 -1.37 -3.96
CA ASN A 117 -10.58 -1.93 -4.15
C ASN A 117 -10.55 -3.32 -4.82
N ASP A 118 -9.69 -4.20 -4.33
CA ASP A 118 -9.43 -5.53 -4.89
C ASP A 118 -9.45 -6.57 -3.77
N PHE A 119 -10.11 -7.71 -4.01
CA PHE A 119 -10.30 -8.74 -2.99
C PHE A 119 -8.97 -9.36 -2.54
N THR A 120 -8.08 -9.67 -3.49
CA THR A 120 -6.77 -10.26 -3.18
C THR A 120 -5.93 -9.32 -2.32
N VAL A 121 -5.87 -8.04 -2.71
CA VAL A 121 -5.14 -7.02 -1.94
C VAL A 121 -5.79 -6.82 -0.57
N ALA A 122 -7.12 -6.79 -0.49
CA ALA A 122 -7.82 -6.65 0.78
C ALA A 122 -7.42 -7.73 1.79
N ASN A 123 -7.31 -8.98 1.34
CA ASN A 123 -6.88 -10.10 2.20
C ASN A 123 -5.42 -9.91 2.67
N ILE A 124 -4.54 -9.48 1.79
CA ILE A 124 -3.15 -9.21 2.15
C ILE A 124 -3.07 -8.06 3.17
N ILE A 125 -3.88 -7.02 2.99
CA ILE A 125 -3.95 -5.88 3.92
C ILE A 125 -4.37 -6.33 5.33
N VAL A 126 -5.30 -7.26 5.44
CA VAL A 126 -5.70 -7.81 6.75
C VAL A 126 -4.50 -8.45 7.45
N GLU A 127 -3.71 -9.24 6.72
CA GLU A 127 -2.49 -9.84 7.28
C GLU A 127 -1.45 -8.77 7.64
N LEU A 128 -1.26 -7.76 6.78
CA LEU A 128 -0.36 -6.65 7.06
C LEU A 128 -0.73 -5.95 8.35
N LYS A 129 -2.00 -5.60 8.51
CA LYS A 129 -2.48 -4.91 9.72
C LYS A 129 -2.31 -5.74 10.98
N SER A 130 -2.52 -7.05 10.88
CA SER A 130 -2.29 -7.97 11.99
C SER A 130 -0.80 -7.96 12.41
N GLU A 131 0.12 -8.03 11.45
CA GLU A 131 1.55 -7.98 11.74
C GLU A 131 1.99 -6.61 12.26
N ILE A 132 1.44 -5.53 11.72
CA ILE A 132 1.73 -4.17 12.22
C ILE A 132 1.33 -4.05 13.70
N GLU A 133 0.19 -4.58 14.08
CA GLU A 133 -0.27 -4.53 15.48
C GLU A 133 0.67 -5.32 16.40
N LYS A 134 1.14 -6.48 15.97
CA LYS A 134 2.12 -7.27 16.72
C LYS A 134 3.43 -6.50 16.90
N ILE A 135 3.85 -5.78 15.87
CA ILE A 135 5.06 -4.94 15.94
C ILE A 135 4.86 -3.81 16.96
N ARG A 136 3.70 -3.15 16.94
CA ARG A 136 3.39 -2.09 17.91
C ARG A 136 3.44 -2.60 19.35
N GLU A 137 2.88 -3.75 19.60
CA GLU A 137 2.94 -4.37 20.94
C GLU A 137 4.38 -4.64 21.37
N GLN A 138 5.21 -5.15 20.47
CA GLN A 138 6.62 -5.43 20.77
C GLN A 138 7.44 -4.15 20.99
N ILE A 139 7.15 -3.08 20.27
CA ILE A 139 7.85 -1.80 20.43
C ILE A 139 7.72 -1.28 21.86
N GLN A 140 6.58 -1.47 22.49
CA GLN A 140 6.35 -1.05 23.88
C GLN A 140 7.30 -1.76 24.85
N ASN A 141 7.86 -2.90 24.45
CA ASN A 141 8.79 -3.68 25.26
C ASN A 141 10.27 -3.31 25.00
N VAL A 142 10.55 -2.44 24.03
CA VAL A 142 11.94 -2.05 23.67
C VAL A 142 12.51 -1.05 24.66
N GLU A 143 11.68 -0.23 25.28
CA GLU A 143 12.07 0.75 26.29
C GLU A 143 12.16 0.16 27.73
#